data_bde58e9c346cdc3368761ff3fb415776
#
_entry.id   bde58e9c346cdc3368761ff3fb415776
#
_cell.length_a   1.000
_cell.length_b   1.000
_cell.length_c   1.000
_cell.angle_alpha   90.00
_cell.angle_beta   90.00
_cell.angle_gamma   90.00
#
_symmetry.space_group_name_H-M   'P 1'
#
loop_
_entity.id
_entity.type
_entity.pdbx_description
1 polymer ?
#
loop_
_entity_poly.entity_id
_entity_poly.type
_entity_poly.pdbx_seq_one_letter_code
_entity_poly.pdbx_strand_id
1 'polypeptide(L)'
;MTNHKMRLKTFLLLACAALLLAVSCKNTSSPKPVLTPEETDAIETRLSQMSLREKVGQLFTVRPEALCPELETSGVGMYTYKLQAVTEGMVERSRVYPVGGYTLFAHNIDNPAQLQSFTAALHALPGEPLLSVDEEGGRVARIANNDHFDVPHYASMAAIGATGNPARALESGKAIGTYLKEFGFDIDFAPDADVNTNPDNVVIGDRAFSNDPQVAAPMVVSYLKGLEEAGVVGCLKHFPGHGDTRGDTHTGYVQSDKNWKQMSACEMVTFKAGIQAGARMIMTAHIAAPEVTGSELPSTLSPLILQDKLRGELGYTGIIITDALGMGAISQHYTSAEAAVKCILAGADILLMPQNLPEAFDAVMAAVEDGTIPQARIDESVRRILTLKYSIKKN
;
A
#
# COMPACT_ATOMS: atom_id res chain seq x y z
N MET A 1 -15.45 -25.45 79.40
CA MET A 1 -15.52 -24.07 78.91
C MET A 1 -14.12 -23.70 78.50
N THR A 2 -13.79 -23.70 77.23
CA THR A 2 -12.60 -23.19 76.57
C THR A 2 -12.39 -24.03 75.29
N ASN A 3 -12.85 -23.57 74.17
CA ASN A 3 -12.35 -23.96 72.82
C ASN A 3 -13.25 -23.43 71.68
N HIS A 4 -13.60 -22.14 71.76
CA HIS A 4 -14.41 -21.55 70.68
C HIS A 4 -13.83 -20.22 70.10
N LYS A 5 -12.61 -19.85 70.49
CA LYS A 5 -12.01 -18.57 70.05
C LYS A 5 -10.76 -18.69 69.11
N MET A 6 -10.42 -19.90 68.64
CA MET A 6 -9.20 -20.11 67.89
C MET A 6 -9.43 -20.54 66.41
N ARG A 7 -10.68 -20.56 65.93
CA ARG A 7 -11.01 -20.91 64.52
C ARG A 7 -11.47 -19.74 63.65
N LEU A 8 -11.49 -18.51 64.14
CA LEU A 8 -11.96 -17.35 63.40
C LEU A 8 -10.83 -16.41 62.93
N LYS A 9 -9.55 -16.71 63.21
CA LYS A 9 -8.41 -15.91 62.77
C LYS A 9 -7.61 -16.49 61.60
N THR A 10 -7.89 -17.74 61.18
CA THR A 10 -7.18 -18.40 60.08
C THR A 10 -7.96 -18.31 58.78
N PHE A 11 -9.17 -17.80 58.74
CA PHE A 11 -9.98 -17.63 57.55
C PHE A 11 -9.91 -16.22 56.92
N LEU A 12 -9.25 -15.27 57.61
CA LEU A 12 -9.13 -13.87 57.10
C LEU A 12 -7.78 -13.56 56.45
N LEU A 13 -6.88 -14.50 56.34
CA LEU A 13 -5.52 -14.31 55.74
C LEU A 13 -5.32 -15.03 54.41
N LEU A 14 -6.33 -15.71 53.87
CA LEU A 14 -6.29 -16.35 52.56
C LEU A 14 -7.14 -15.65 51.50
N ALA A 15 -7.79 -14.52 51.81
CA ALA A 15 -8.65 -13.77 50.91
C ALA A 15 -7.98 -12.53 50.31
N CYS A 16 -6.71 -12.25 50.61
CA CYS A 16 -6.00 -11.04 50.09
C CYS A 16 -4.83 -11.33 49.14
N ALA A 17 -4.67 -12.55 48.64
CA ALA A 17 -3.59 -12.90 47.71
C ALA A 17 -4.09 -13.20 46.27
N ALA A 18 -5.37 -12.92 45.98
CA ALA A 18 -5.93 -12.96 44.62
C ALA A 18 -6.15 -11.54 44.08
N LEU A 19 -5.21 -10.63 44.35
CA LEU A 19 -5.21 -9.30 43.73
C LEU A 19 -4.48 -9.41 42.39
N LEU A 20 -5.23 -9.75 41.34
CA LEU A 20 -5.28 -9.05 40.06
C LEU A 20 -3.95 -8.50 39.59
N LEU A 21 -3.13 -9.34 38.97
CA LEU A 21 -2.35 -8.95 37.84
C LEU A 21 -3.29 -8.87 36.60
N ALA A 22 -4.22 -7.93 36.62
CA ALA A 22 -4.75 -7.37 35.40
C ALA A 22 -3.58 -6.59 34.75
N VAL A 23 -2.74 -7.31 34.01
CA VAL A 23 -1.90 -6.67 33.01
C VAL A 23 -2.87 -6.01 32.04
N SER A 24 -3.13 -4.72 32.29
CA SER A 24 -3.72 -3.82 31.33
C SER A 24 -2.76 -3.81 30.15
N CYS A 25 -3.01 -4.66 29.15
CA CYS A 25 -2.53 -4.41 27.82
C CYS A 25 -3.14 -3.07 27.41
N LYS A 26 -2.47 -1.98 27.76
CA LYS A 26 -2.67 -0.72 27.06
C LYS A 26 -2.34 -1.05 25.61
N ASN A 27 -3.38 -1.16 24.78
CA ASN A 27 -3.25 -1.02 23.34
C ASN A 27 -2.59 0.34 23.10
N THR A 28 -1.28 0.35 23.05
CA THR A 28 -0.53 1.47 22.50
C THR A 28 -0.63 1.33 20.99
N SER A 29 -1.82 1.62 20.43
CA SER A 29 -1.88 2.03 19.03
C SER A 29 -0.89 3.17 18.91
N SER A 30 0.11 3.03 18.02
CA SER A 30 0.96 4.15 17.65
C SER A 30 0.02 5.29 17.28
N PRO A 31 0.11 6.47 17.91
CA PRO A 31 -0.79 7.53 17.58
C PRO A 31 -0.59 7.83 16.10
N LYS A 32 -1.68 7.82 15.31
CA LYS A 32 -1.65 8.42 13.96
C LYS A 32 -0.99 9.77 14.13
N PRO A 33 -0.09 10.20 13.23
CA PRO A 33 0.46 11.55 13.31
C PRO A 33 -0.74 12.52 13.30
N VAL A 34 -1.04 13.06 14.45
CA VAL A 34 -2.08 14.08 14.58
C VAL A 34 -1.43 15.34 14.01
N LEU A 35 -1.93 15.77 12.86
CA LEU A 35 -1.50 17.05 12.27
C LEU A 35 -1.77 18.17 13.27
N THR A 36 -0.83 19.07 13.43
CA THR A 36 -1.08 20.32 14.16
C THR A 36 -2.08 21.18 13.37
N PRO A 37 -2.72 22.18 14.00
CA PRO A 37 -3.54 23.14 13.28
C PRO A 37 -2.78 23.83 12.14
N GLU A 38 -1.52 24.22 12.36
CA GLU A 38 -0.67 24.85 11.35
C GLU A 38 -0.38 23.93 10.17
N GLU A 39 -0.18 22.63 10.43
CA GLU A 39 0.03 21.63 9.39
C GLU A 39 -1.26 21.41 8.57
N THR A 40 -2.40 21.37 9.24
CA THR A 40 -3.70 21.29 8.57
C THR A 40 -3.94 22.51 7.69
N ASP A 41 -3.68 23.72 8.20
CA ASP A 41 -3.84 24.96 7.45
C ASP A 41 -2.89 25.03 6.25
N ALA A 42 -1.66 24.54 6.37
CA ALA A 42 -0.71 24.47 5.26
C ALA A 42 -1.19 23.53 4.16
N ILE A 43 -1.76 22.35 4.50
CA ILE A 43 -2.33 21.40 3.55
C ILE A 43 -3.55 21.99 2.85
N GLU A 44 -4.50 22.59 3.57
CA GLU A 44 -5.68 23.22 2.99
C GLU A 44 -5.31 24.43 2.11
N THR A 45 -4.34 25.21 2.52
CA THR A 45 -3.80 26.32 1.69
C THR A 45 -3.23 25.78 0.39
N ARG A 46 -2.38 24.76 0.44
CA ARG A 46 -1.81 24.13 -0.76
C ARG A 46 -2.92 23.57 -1.66
N LEU A 47 -3.87 22.84 -1.08
CA LEU A 47 -5.01 22.26 -1.82
C LEU A 47 -5.82 23.35 -2.54
N SER A 48 -6.08 24.47 -1.89
CA SER A 48 -6.85 25.59 -2.46
C SER A 48 -6.14 26.29 -3.62
N GLN A 49 -4.81 26.28 -3.63
CA GLN A 49 -3.97 26.91 -4.66
C GLN A 49 -3.75 26.02 -5.90
N MET A 50 -4.01 24.72 -5.78
CA MET A 50 -3.83 23.78 -6.89
C MET A 50 -4.92 23.95 -7.95
N SER A 51 -4.51 23.98 -9.23
CA SER A 51 -5.41 23.83 -10.37
C SER A 51 -6.03 22.43 -10.40
N LEU A 52 -7.14 22.26 -11.11
CA LEU A 52 -7.77 20.93 -11.28
C LEU A 52 -6.77 19.92 -11.88
N ARG A 53 -5.98 20.33 -12.87
CA ARG A 53 -4.95 19.49 -13.52
C ARG A 53 -3.89 19.02 -12.52
N GLU A 54 -3.40 19.88 -11.66
CA GLU A 54 -2.46 19.51 -10.60
C GLU A 54 -3.10 18.54 -9.60
N LYS A 55 -4.35 18.78 -9.21
CA LYS A 55 -5.11 17.88 -8.32
C LYS A 55 -5.29 16.50 -8.92
N VAL A 56 -5.75 16.43 -10.16
CA VAL A 56 -5.91 15.15 -10.88
C VAL A 56 -4.57 14.44 -11.03
N GLY A 57 -3.49 15.18 -11.31
CA GLY A 57 -2.14 14.61 -11.39
C GLY A 57 -1.72 13.89 -10.11
N GLN A 58 -2.08 14.41 -8.93
CA GLN A 58 -1.75 13.77 -7.65
C GLN A 58 -2.33 12.35 -7.52
N LEU A 59 -3.42 12.05 -8.22
CA LEU A 59 -4.07 10.75 -8.16
C LEU A 59 -3.36 9.68 -9.01
N PHE A 60 -2.31 10.01 -9.74
CA PHE A 60 -1.61 9.07 -10.61
C PHE A 60 -0.21 8.75 -10.08
N THR A 61 0.08 7.46 -9.92
CA THR A 61 1.43 6.92 -9.78
C THR A 61 1.71 6.04 -10.99
N VAL A 62 2.76 6.36 -11.73
CA VAL A 62 3.04 5.75 -13.03
C VAL A 62 4.48 5.24 -13.11
N ARG A 63 4.77 4.43 -14.12
CA ARG A 63 6.16 4.17 -14.50
C ARG A 63 6.75 5.40 -15.15
N PRO A 64 8.05 5.70 -14.96
CA PRO A 64 8.69 6.82 -15.65
C PRO A 64 8.52 6.78 -17.17
N GLU A 65 8.49 5.57 -17.75
CA GLU A 65 8.29 5.33 -19.20
C GLU A 65 6.96 5.89 -19.73
N ALA A 66 5.93 6.02 -18.88
CA ALA A 66 4.64 6.58 -19.30
C ALA A 66 4.74 8.07 -19.72
N LEU A 67 5.80 8.75 -19.28
CA LEU A 67 6.09 10.14 -19.65
C LEU A 67 7.30 10.27 -20.60
N CYS A 68 7.83 9.17 -21.14
CA CYS A 68 8.98 9.17 -22.03
C CYS A 68 8.53 9.13 -23.51
N PRO A 69 8.49 10.27 -24.23
CA PRO A 69 8.05 10.28 -25.62
C PRO A 69 9.03 9.54 -26.55
N GLU A 70 10.29 9.42 -26.17
CA GLU A 70 11.32 8.69 -26.92
C GLU A 70 10.98 7.19 -27.02
N LEU A 71 10.24 6.66 -26.04
CA LEU A 71 9.75 5.28 -26.06
C LEU A 71 8.81 5.03 -27.25
N GLU A 72 7.93 5.97 -27.57
CA GLU A 72 6.94 5.85 -28.65
C GLU A 72 7.58 5.62 -30.02
N THR A 73 8.78 6.14 -30.20
CA THR A 73 9.56 6.03 -31.45
C THR A 73 10.64 4.94 -31.42
N SER A 74 10.89 4.34 -30.26
CA SER A 74 11.98 3.38 -30.04
C SER A 74 11.73 2.01 -30.70
N GLY A 75 10.46 1.64 -30.92
CA GLY A 75 10.05 0.29 -31.32
C GLY A 75 10.22 -0.77 -30.20
N VAL A 76 10.58 -0.35 -28.98
CA VAL A 76 10.76 -1.21 -27.80
C VAL A 76 9.55 -1.13 -26.89
N GLY A 77 9.12 -2.25 -26.32
CA GLY A 77 8.00 -2.26 -25.37
C GLY A 77 8.34 -1.57 -24.05
N MET A 78 7.36 -0.95 -23.42
CA MET A 78 7.49 -0.24 -22.13
C MET A 78 8.18 -1.08 -21.05
N TYR A 79 7.96 -2.38 -21.03
CA TYR A 79 8.52 -3.29 -20.02
C TYR A 79 9.97 -3.71 -20.28
N THR A 80 10.50 -3.43 -21.45
CA THR A 80 11.87 -3.79 -21.87
C THR A 80 12.75 -2.58 -22.14
N TYR A 81 12.16 -1.39 -22.18
CA TYR A 81 12.90 -0.14 -22.34
C TYR A 81 13.63 0.21 -21.03
N LYS A 82 14.96 0.33 -21.10
CA LYS A 82 15.81 0.64 -19.93
C LYS A 82 15.89 2.15 -19.73
N LEU A 83 14.85 2.73 -19.13
CA LEU A 83 14.86 4.14 -18.76
C LEU A 83 15.52 4.30 -17.37
N GLN A 84 16.72 4.87 -17.35
CA GLN A 84 17.58 4.99 -16.17
C GLN A 84 18.00 6.42 -15.84
N ALA A 85 17.45 7.39 -16.57
CA ALA A 85 17.63 8.81 -16.34
C ALA A 85 16.39 9.58 -16.82
N VAL A 86 16.15 10.76 -16.24
CA VAL A 86 15.10 11.69 -16.72
C VAL A 86 15.56 12.32 -18.04
N THR A 87 14.69 12.28 -19.06
CA THR A 87 14.94 12.90 -20.37
C THR A 87 14.30 14.28 -20.45
N GLU A 88 14.73 15.11 -21.43
CA GLU A 88 14.10 16.41 -21.69
C GLU A 88 12.61 16.24 -22.04
N GLY A 89 12.29 15.22 -22.84
CA GLY A 89 10.91 14.90 -23.20
C GLY A 89 10.04 14.57 -21.98
N MET A 90 10.60 13.86 -20.99
CA MET A 90 9.89 13.62 -19.71
C MET A 90 9.64 14.91 -18.95
N VAL A 91 10.60 15.84 -18.89
CA VAL A 91 10.44 17.14 -18.22
C VAL A 91 9.29 17.94 -18.86
N GLU A 92 9.23 17.99 -20.18
CA GLU A 92 8.15 18.66 -20.90
C GLU A 92 6.79 17.99 -20.66
N ARG A 93 6.75 16.66 -20.77
CA ARG A 93 5.51 15.89 -20.62
C ARG A 93 4.97 15.91 -19.19
N SER A 94 5.85 15.99 -18.18
CA SER A 94 5.46 16.13 -16.77
C SER A 94 4.79 17.47 -16.44
N ARG A 95 5.00 18.51 -17.26
CA ARG A 95 4.23 19.77 -17.13
C ARG A 95 2.78 19.61 -17.61
N VAL A 96 2.56 18.73 -18.58
CA VAL A 96 1.23 18.41 -19.11
C VAL A 96 0.50 17.44 -18.18
N TYR A 97 1.23 16.44 -17.67
CA TYR A 97 0.73 15.40 -16.77
C TYR A 97 1.54 15.42 -15.47
N PRO A 98 1.25 16.35 -14.53
CA PRO A 98 2.02 16.51 -13.29
C PRO A 98 1.65 15.41 -12.28
N VAL A 99 2.10 14.17 -12.55
CA VAL A 99 1.75 12.99 -11.75
C VAL A 99 2.26 13.08 -10.31
N GLY A 100 1.49 12.50 -9.36
CA GLY A 100 1.79 12.51 -7.94
C GLY A 100 2.84 11.51 -7.49
N GLY A 101 3.20 10.54 -8.34
CA GLY A 101 4.20 9.53 -8.01
C GLY A 101 4.76 8.77 -9.20
N TYR A 102 5.94 8.16 -8.98
CA TYR A 102 6.54 7.18 -9.89
C TYR A 102 6.83 5.88 -9.14
N THR A 103 6.68 4.75 -9.85
CA THR A 103 7.09 3.43 -9.37
C THR A 103 8.19 2.88 -10.27
N LEU A 104 9.29 2.42 -9.66
CA LEU A 104 10.45 1.88 -10.37
C LEU A 104 10.45 0.36 -10.36
N PHE A 105 11.00 -0.21 -11.44
CA PHE A 105 11.17 -1.65 -11.63
C PHE A 105 12.64 -1.99 -11.87
N ALA A 106 12.98 -3.27 -11.82
CA ALA A 106 14.36 -3.74 -11.97
C ALA A 106 15.09 -3.19 -13.21
N HIS A 107 14.38 -2.97 -14.35
CA HIS A 107 14.99 -2.42 -15.55
C HIS A 107 15.35 -0.93 -15.47
N ASN A 108 14.79 -0.21 -14.46
CA ASN A 108 15.15 1.19 -14.18
C ASN A 108 16.38 1.31 -13.26
N ILE A 109 16.83 0.19 -12.66
CA ILE A 109 17.82 0.13 -11.58
C ILE A 109 19.06 -0.59 -12.11
N ASP A 110 20.19 0.12 -12.19
CA ASP A 110 21.45 -0.44 -12.66
C ASP A 110 22.45 -0.59 -11.52
N ASN A 111 22.84 0.51 -10.88
CA ASN A 111 23.78 0.55 -9.77
C ASN A 111 23.45 1.69 -8.81
N PRO A 112 24.07 1.71 -7.59
CA PRO A 112 23.76 2.71 -6.56
C PRO A 112 23.84 4.17 -7.05
N ALA A 113 24.89 4.54 -7.76
CA ALA A 113 25.10 5.92 -8.21
C ALA A 113 24.07 6.35 -9.26
N GLN A 114 23.76 5.45 -10.21
CA GLN A 114 22.71 5.69 -11.22
C GLN A 114 21.37 5.85 -10.52
N LEU A 115 21.01 4.96 -9.61
CA LEU A 115 19.71 4.98 -8.91
C LEU A 115 19.53 6.27 -8.12
N GLN A 116 20.51 6.68 -7.30
CA GLN A 116 20.46 7.93 -6.53
C GLN A 116 20.31 9.16 -7.44
N SER A 117 21.01 9.19 -8.57
CA SER A 117 20.89 10.27 -9.55
C SER A 117 19.50 10.29 -10.19
N PHE A 118 18.97 9.12 -10.54
CA PHE A 118 17.66 9.02 -11.18
C PHE A 118 16.51 9.38 -10.26
N THR A 119 16.51 8.88 -9.02
CA THR A 119 15.48 9.21 -8.02
C THR A 119 15.50 10.69 -7.66
N ALA A 120 16.69 11.31 -7.50
CA ALA A 120 16.80 12.75 -7.27
C ALA A 120 16.24 13.57 -8.44
N ALA A 121 16.50 13.15 -9.68
CA ALA A 121 15.96 13.81 -10.87
C ALA A 121 14.43 13.64 -11.00
N LEU A 122 13.89 12.47 -10.67
CA LEU A 122 12.44 12.23 -10.64
C LEU A 122 11.74 13.10 -9.60
N HIS A 123 12.30 13.24 -8.40
CA HIS A 123 11.73 14.12 -7.36
C HIS A 123 11.67 15.59 -7.78
N ALA A 124 12.56 16.02 -8.66
CA ALA A 124 12.60 17.39 -9.17
C ALA A 124 11.54 17.70 -10.25
N LEU A 125 10.82 16.67 -10.74
CA LEU A 125 9.77 16.86 -11.73
C LEU A 125 8.52 17.55 -11.15
N PRO A 126 7.70 18.24 -11.97
CA PRO A 126 6.41 18.79 -11.58
C PRO A 126 5.51 17.76 -10.91
N GLY A 127 4.70 18.19 -9.93
CA GLY A 127 3.80 17.32 -9.16
C GLY A 127 4.35 16.93 -7.78
N GLU A 128 5.62 17.22 -7.50
CA GLU A 128 6.31 16.81 -6.26
C GLU A 128 6.15 15.28 -6.04
N PRO A 129 6.54 14.45 -7.02
CA PRO A 129 6.18 13.04 -7.03
C PRO A 129 6.81 12.27 -5.86
N LEU A 130 6.05 11.31 -5.30
CA LEU A 130 6.56 10.28 -4.41
C LEU A 130 7.13 9.12 -5.23
N LEU A 131 8.23 8.53 -4.76
CA LEU A 131 8.86 7.40 -5.41
C LEU A 131 8.55 6.10 -4.67
N SER A 132 8.12 5.09 -5.41
CA SER A 132 7.73 3.79 -4.89
C SER A 132 8.42 2.65 -5.61
N VAL A 133 8.49 1.51 -4.94
CA VAL A 133 9.07 0.26 -5.46
C VAL A 133 8.40 -0.93 -4.78
N ASP A 134 8.46 -2.12 -5.41
CA ASP A 134 8.18 -3.39 -4.76
C ASP A 134 9.49 -3.98 -4.23
N GLU A 135 9.75 -3.83 -2.96
CA GLU A 135 10.93 -4.37 -2.29
C GLU A 135 10.50 -5.20 -1.08
N GLU A 136 9.63 -6.21 -1.32
CA GLU A 136 9.05 -7.04 -0.25
C GLU A 136 10.09 -7.86 0.50
N GLY A 137 11.24 -8.10 -0.14
CA GLY A 137 12.21 -9.11 0.22
C GLY A 137 11.90 -10.47 -0.45
N GLY A 138 12.87 -11.38 -0.44
CA GLY A 138 12.75 -12.65 -1.16
C GLY A 138 12.68 -12.46 -2.68
N ARG A 139 11.74 -13.17 -3.34
CA ARG A 139 11.65 -13.14 -4.81
C ARG A 139 11.14 -11.81 -5.39
N VAL A 140 10.41 -11.04 -4.61
CA VAL A 140 9.92 -9.71 -5.01
C VAL A 140 10.81 -8.67 -4.35
N ALA A 141 11.89 -8.35 -5.04
CA ALA A 141 12.85 -7.31 -4.67
C ALA A 141 13.52 -6.79 -5.94
N ARG A 142 13.61 -5.48 -6.11
CA ARG A 142 14.18 -4.87 -7.31
C ARG A 142 15.63 -4.45 -7.09
N ILE A 143 15.99 -4.11 -5.86
CA ILE A 143 17.33 -3.69 -5.45
C ILE A 143 18.10 -4.89 -4.90
N ALA A 144 17.56 -5.60 -3.90
CA ALA A 144 18.25 -6.71 -3.28
C ALA A 144 18.53 -7.89 -4.25
N ASN A 145 17.75 -8.06 -5.31
CA ASN A 145 17.98 -9.07 -6.35
C ASN A 145 18.86 -8.57 -7.51
N ASN A 146 19.52 -7.41 -7.37
CA ASN A 146 20.47 -6.87 -8.33
C ASN A 146 21.90 -6.96 -7.75
N ASP A 147 22.78 -7.73 -8.38
CA ASP A 147 24.13 -8.03 -7.91
C ASP A 147 25.05 -6.79 -7.78
N HIS A 148 24.62 -5.62 -8.28
CA HIS A 148 25.38 -4.37 -8.12
C HIS A 148 25.15 -3.69 -6.76
N PHE A 149 24.25 -4.23 -5.92
CA PHE A 149 23.91 -3.67 -4.62
C PHE A 149 24.32 -4.61 -3.49
N ASP A 150 25.08 -4.07 -2.54
CA ASP A 150 25.45 -4.78 -1.30
C ASP A 150 24.46 -4.42 -0.19
N VAL A 151 23.30 -5.07 -0.22
CA VAL A 151 22.20 -4.87 0.73
C VAL A 151 21.71 -6.21 1.31
N PRO A 152 21.03 -6.21 2.46
CA PRO A 152 20.52 -7.44 3.06
C PRO A 152 19.58 -8.22 2.15
N HIS A 153 19.83 -9.51 2.02
CA HIS A 153 19.02 -10.47 1.28
C HIS A 153 18.18 -11.34 2.21
N TYR A 154 16.93 -11.61 1.83
CA TYR A 154 16.03 -12.51 2.54
C TYR A 154 15.57 -13.63 1.62
N ALA A 155 15.53 -14.87 2.13
CA ALA A 155 15.10 -16.02 1.33
C ALA A 155 13.62 -15.90 0.93
N SER A 156 12.76 -15.56 1.91
CA SER A 156 11.33 -15.23 1.67
C SER A 156 10.71 -14.66 2.95
N MET A 157 9.55 -14.02 2.83
CA MET A 157 8.79 -13.59 4.01
C MET A 157 8.18 -14.77 4.75
N ALA A 158 7.83 -15.86 4.06
CA ALA A 158 7.43 -17.12 4.70
C ALA A 158 8.52 -17.70 5.60
N ALA A 159 9.80 -17.60 5.20
CA ALA A 159 10.91 -18.05 6.04
C ALA A 159 11.04 -17.20 7.33
N ILE A 160 10.78 -15.90 7.26
CA ILE A 160 10.73 -15.02 8.43
C ILE A 160 9.50 -15.39 9.29
N GLY A 161 8.33 -15.58 8.69
CA GLY A 161 7.11 -15.99 9.37
C GLY A 161 7.25 -17.32 10.11
N ALA A 162 7.93 -18.31 9.51
CA ALA A 162 8.19 -19.61 10.11
C ALA A 162 9.05 -19.55 11.40
N THR A 163 9.76 -18.43 11.65
CA THR A 163 10.48 -18.24 12.93
C THR A 163 9.54 -18.01 14.10
N GLY A 164 8.28 -17.63 13.86
CA GLY A 164 7.32 -17.24 14.91
C GLY A 164 7.75 -16.00 15.70
N ASN A 165 8.78 -15.27 15.25
CA ASN A 165 9.36 -14.13 15.97
C ASN A 165 9.14 -12.80 15.23
N PRO A 166 8.18 -11.96 15.66
CA PRO A 166 7.90 -10.66 15.02
C PRO A 166 9.09 -9.69 14.99
N ALA A 167 10.07 -9.84 15.90
CA ALA A 167 11.28 -9.00 15.87
C ALA A 167 12.08 -9.21 14.58
N ARG A 168 12.06 -10.42 13.99
CA ARG A 168 12.71 -10.67 12.70
C ARG A 168 12.05 -9.93 11.54
N ALA A 169 10.72 -9.82 11.57
CA ALA A 169 9.98 -9.02 10.59
C ALA A 169 10.25 -7.51 10.78
N LEU A 170 10.37 -7.03 12.03
CA LEU A 170 10.79 -5.65 12.31
C LEU A 170 12.19 -5.36 11.75
N GLU A 171 13.15 -6.24 12.04
CA GLU A 171 14.53 -6.12 11.58
C GLU A 171 14.60 -6.09 10.04
N SER A 172 13.86 -6.97 9.35
CA SER A 172 13.85 -7.01 7.89
C SER A 172 13.21 -5.76 7.28
N GLY A 173 12.04 -5.32 7.77
CA GLY A 173 11.40 -4.11 7.30
C GLY A 173 12.27 -2.86 7.53
N LYS A 174 12.96 -2.78 8.68
CA LYS A 174 13.88 -1.68 8.98
C LYS A 174 15.11 -1.67 8.08
N ALA A 175 15.70 -2.83 7.83
CA ALA A 175 16.86 -2.96 6.95
C ALA A 175 16.52 -2.57 5.51
N ILE A 176 15.38 -3.08 4.99
CA ILE A 176 14.87 -2.73 3.66
C ILE A 176 14.57 -1.22 3.59
N GLY A 177 13.81 -0.68 4.53
CA GLY A 177 13.51 0.74 4.57
C GLY A 177 14.75 1.63 4.63
N THR A 178 15.81 1.19 5.32
CA THR A 178 17.07 1.96 5.44
C THR A 178 17.72 2.18 4.08
N TYR A 179 17.94 1.11 3.29
CA TYR A 179 18.54 1.31 1.98
C TYR A 179 17.57 1.93 0.96
N LEU A 180 16.26 1.68 1.07
CA LEU A 180 15.28 2.37 0.24
C LEU A 180 15.32 3.89 0.46
N LYS A 181 15.38 4.34 1.72
CA LYS A 181 15.53 5.76 2.05
C LYS A 181 16.83 6.35 1.50
N GLU A 182 17.95 5.62 1.60
CA GLU A 182 19.24 6.01 1.06
C GLU A 182 19.19 6.21 -0.46
N PHE A 183 18.44 5.35 -1.18
CA PHE A 183 18.26 5.45 -2.63
C PHE A 183 17.11 6.37 -3.05
N GLY A 184 16.50 7.11 -2.10
CA GLY A 184 15.52 8.16 -2.39
C GLY A 184 14.09 7.65 -2.59
N PHE A 185 13.74 6.45 -2.13
CA PHE A 185 12.36 5.98 -2.13
C PHE A 185 11.58 6.48 -0.93
N ASP A 186 10.31 6.81 -1.15
CA ASP A 186 9.35 7.27 -0.14
C ASP A 186 8.42 6.16 0.31
N ILE A 187 8.09 5.23 -0.59
CA ILE A 187 7.08 4.19 -0.41
C ILE A 187 7.67 2.84 -0.82
N ASP A 188 7.46 1.83 0.01
CA ASP A 188 7.60 0.43 -0.36
C ASP A 188 6.21 -0.20 -0.48
N PHE A 189 5.91 -0.83 -1.61
CA PHE A 189 4.71 -1.63 -1.78
C PHE A 189 4.87 -2.98 -1.05
N ALA A 190 5.08 -2.88 0.24
CA ALA A 190 5.23 -3.95 1.22
C ALA A 190 4.71 -3.49 2.60
N PRO A 191 4.36 -4.41 3.49
CA PRO A 191 4.41 -5.86 3.38
C PRO A 191 3.25 -6.46 2.58
N ASP A 192 3.47 -7.67 2.03
CA ASP A 192 2.41 -8.57 1.63
C ASP A 192 1.64 -8.98 2.89
N ALA A 193 0.38 -8.54 3.00
CA ALA A 193 -0.51 -8.81 4.12
C ALA A 193 -1.50 -9.95 3.84
N ASP A 194 -1.36 -10.62 2.69
CA ASP A 194 -2.16 -11.78 2.34
C ASP A 194 -1.87 -12.95 3.29
N VAL A 195 -2.87 -13.80 3.46
CA VAL A 195 -2.76 -15.06 4.18
C VAL A 195 -2.81 -16.19 3.16
N ASN A 196 -1.69 -16.88 2.93
CA ASN A 196 -1.56 -17.87 1.85
C ASN A 196 -2.26 -19.19 2.19
N THR A 197 -3.60 -19.17 2.24
CA THR A 197 -4.41 -20.34 2.61
C THR A 197 -4.54 -21.37 1.50
N ASN A 198 -4.32 -20.98 0.24
CA ASN A 198 -4.30 -21.89 -0.89
C ASN A 198 -2.84 -22.29 -1.23
N PRO A 199 -2.45 -23.55 -1.01
CA PRO A 199 -1.07 -23.98 -1.30
C PRO A 199 -0.72 -23.96 -2.79
N ASP A 200 -1.73 -23.95 -3.68
CA ASP A 200 -1.55 -23.87 -5.13
C ASP A 200 -1.43 -22.42 -5.63
N ASN A 201 -1.51 -21.44 -4.74
CA ASN A 201 -1.35 -20.04 -5.09
C ASN A 201 0.14 -19.69 -5.29
N VAL A 202 0.57 -19.70 -6.56
CA VAL A 202 1.95 -19.36 -6.96
C VAL A 202 2.22 -17.87 -7.01
N VAL A 203 1.18 -17.03 -7.02
CA VAL A 203 1.30 -15.57 -7.09
C VAL A 203 1.73 -15.00 -5.74
N ILE A 204 1.06 -15.40 -4.67
CA ILE A 204 1.38 -15.02 -3.30
C ILE A 204 2.45 -15.96 -2.73
N GLY A 205 2.14 -17.24 -2.54
CA GLY A 205 3.11 -18.24 -2.11
C GLY A 205 3.94 -17.78 -0.90
N ASP A 206 5.25 -17.78 -1.08
CA ASP A 206 6.24 -17.44 -0.06
C ASP A 206 6.45 -15.93 0.19
N ARG A 207 5.72 -15.06 -0.51
CA ARG A 207 5.64 -13.62 -0.22
C ARG A 207 4.89 -13.36 1.08
N ALA A 208 3.82 -14.12 1.35
CA ALA A 208 3.06 -14.06 2.60
C ALA A 208 3.87 -14.61 3.77
N PHE A 209 3.75 -14.01 4.94
CA PHE A 209 4.44 -14.48 6.16
C PHE A 209 3.94 -15.84 6.64
N SER A 210 2.67 -16.19 6.42
CA SER A 210 2.10 -17.46 6.86
C SER A 210 0.76 -17.76 6.16
N ASN A 211 0.35 -19.02 6.25
CA ASN A 211 -1.02 -19.46 5.94
C ASN A 211 -1.95 -19.42 7.19
N ASP A 212 -1.40 -19.08 8.35
CA ASP A 212 -2.16 -18.83 9.58
C ASP A 212 -2.23 -17.31 9.82
N PRO A 213 -3.44 -16.69 9.81
CA PRO A 213 -3.60 -15.27 10.03
C PRO A 213 -3.12 -14.79 11.41
N GLN A 214 -3.12 -15.68 12.43
CA GLN A 214 -2.63 -15.33 13.78
C GLN A 214 -1.11 -15.25 13.82
N VAL A 215 -0.41 -15.96 12.96
CA VAL A 215 1.05 -15.86 12.77
C VAL A 215 1.38 -14.70 11.84
N ALA A 216 0.65 -14.54 10.74
CA ALA A 216 0.91 -13.49 9.75
C ALA A 216 0.73 -12.07 10.31
N ALA A 217 -0.34 -11.82 11.07
CA ALA A 217 -0.69 -10.47 11.54
C ALA A 217 0.42 -9.78 12.36
N PRO A 218 1.02 -10.38 13.40
CA PRO A 218 2.12 -9.74 14.12
C PRO A 218 3.37 -9.54 13.27
N MET A 219 3.62 -10.39 12.25
CA MET A 219 4.73 -10.20 11.30
C MET A 219 4.48 -8.99 10.40
N VAL A 220 3.29 -8.90 9.80
CA VAL A 220 2.87 -7.76 8.96
C VAL A 220 3.02 -6.44 9.72
N VAL A 221 2.50 -6.37 10.95
CA VAL A 221 2.59 -5.18 11.81
C VAL A 221 4.04 -4.81 12.11
N SER A 222 4.88 -5.81 12.43
CA SER A 222 6.28 -5.57 12.78
C SER A 222 7.11 -5.13 11.58
N TYR A 223 6.90 -5.73 10.42
CA TYR A 223 7.55 -5.32 9.18
C TYR A 223 7.18 -3.89 8.79
N LEU A 224 5.86 -3.57 8.80
CA LEU A 224 5.36 -2.23 8.57
C LEU A 224 6.02 -1.20 9.49
N LYS A 225 6.11 -1.52 10.78
CA LYS A 225 6.78 -0.66 11.76
C LYS A 225 8.26 -0.49 11.45
N GLY A 226 8.94 -1.54 10.97
CA GLY A 226 10.34 -1.46 10.55
C GLY A 226 10.57 -0.46 9.41
N LEU A 227 9.73 -0.49 8.37
CA LEU A 227 9.76 0.48 7.28
C LEU A 227 9.56 1.91 7.80
N GLU A 228 8.54 2.11 8.66
CA GLU A 228 8.21 3.41 9.25
C GLU A 228 9.37 3.97 10.10
N GLU A 229 10.04 3.12 10.90
CA GLU A 229 11.23 3.51 11.68
C GLU A 229 12.42 3.93 10.80
N ALA A 230 12.48 3.43 9.57
CA ALA A 230 13.48 3.83 8.58
C ALA A 230 13.07 5.06 7.75
N GLY A 231 11.84 5.59 7.95
CA GLY A 231 11.33 6.75 7.24
C GLY A 231 10.75 6.45 5.86
N VAL A 232 10.37 5.18 5.60
CA VAL A 232 9.68 4.74 4.37
C VAL A 232 8.25 4.33 4.69
N VAL A 233 7.32 4.69 3.84
CA VAL A 233 5.90 4.35 3.99
C VAL A 233 5.66 2.94 3.47
N GLY A 234 5.20 2.05 4.34
CA GLY A 234 4.74 0.73 3.90
C GLY A 234 3.30 0.77 3.35
N CYS A 235 3.02 -0.13 2.41
CA CYS A 235 1.73 -0.32 1.78
C CYS A 235 1.25 -1.75 1.94
N LEU A 236 0.21 -1.98 2.74
CA LEU A 236 -0.38 -3.31 2.90
C LEU A 236 -1.06 -3.77 1.61
N LYS A 237 -0.80 -4.99 1.16
CA LYS A 237 -1.37 -5.56 -0.06
C LYS A 237 -1.68 -7.05 0.07
N HIS A 238 -2.66 -7.59 -0.65
CA HIS A 238 -3.54 -6.98 -1.66
C HIS A 238 -4.99 -7.08 -1.18
N PHE A 239 -5.55 -5.97 -0.72
CA PHE A 239 -6.90 -5.95 -0.14
C PHE A 239 -7.99 -6.30 -1.19
N PRO A 240 -8.97 -7.15 -0.90
CA PRO A 240 -9.34 -7.75 0.41
C PRO A 240 -8.68 -9.09 0.74
N GLY A 241 -7.60 -9.49 0.08
CA GLY A 241 -6.84 -10.71 0.32
C GLY A 241 -6.76 -11.60 -0.91
N HIS A 242 -5.52 -11.82 -1.40
CA HIS A 242 -5.22 -12.59 -2.60
C HIS A 242 -4.76 -14.03 -2.31
N GLY A 243 -4.47 -14.35 -1.02
CA GLY A 243 -3.80 -15.60 -0.64
C GLY A 243 -4.65 -16.89 -0.78
N ASP A 244 -5.96 -16.75 -0.98
CA ASP A 244 -6.89 -17.88 -1.19
C ASP A 244 -7.19 -18.19 -2.66
N THR A 245 -6.83 -17.30 -3.57
CA THR A 245 -7.21 -17.37 -4.97
C THR A 245 -6.39 -18.41 -5.75
N ARG A 246 -6.93 -18.85 -6.90
CA ARG A 246 -6.31 -19.86 -7.78
C ARG A 246 -5.78 -19.30 -9.08
N GLY A 247 -5.84 -18.02 -9.30
CA GLY A 247 -5.45 -17.38 -10.55
C GLY A 247 -4.42 -16.28 -10.35
N ASP A 248 -3.93 -15.78 -11.48
CA ASP A 248 -3.02 -14.65 -11.55
C ASP A 248 -3.74 -13.46 -12.22
N THR A 249 -3.93 -12.39 -11.49
CA THR A 249 -4.57 -11.15 -11.96
C THR A 249 -3.78 -10.43 -13.05
N HIS A 250 -2.51 -10.77 -13.24
CA HIS A 250 -1.72 -10.29 -14.38
C HIS A 250 -2.22 -10.86 -15.70
N THR A 251 -2.80 -12.05 -15.70
CA THR A 251 -3.22 -12.76 -16.91
C THR A 251 -4.73 -12.74 -17.16
N GLY A 252 -5.54 -12.40 -16.18
CA GLY A 252 -6.99 -12.36 -16.35
C GLY A 252 -7.79 -12.30 -15.06
N TYR A 253 -9.07 -12.68 -15.19
CA TYR A 253 -10.02 -12.67 -14.09
C TYR A 253 -9.67 -13.68 -12.99
N VAL A 254 -9.76 -13.22 -11.75
CA VAL A 254 -9.53 -14.02 -10.54
C VAL A 254 -10.59 -13.69 -9.50
N GLN A 255 -11.08 -14.68 -8.76
CA GLN A 255 -12.05 -14.50 -7.70
C GLN A 255 -11.69 -15.22 -6.40
N SER A 256 -12.25 -14.73 -5.30
CA SER A 256 -12.36 -15.43 -4.02
C SER A 256 -13.79 -15.92 -3.83
N ASP A 257 -13.96 -17.19 -3.48
CA ASP A 257 -15.26 -17.81 -3.21
C ASP A 257 -15.71 -17.63 -1.75
N LYS A 258 -14.95 -16.86 -0.94
CA LYS A 258 -15.25 -16.58 0.46
C LYS A 258 -16.30 -15.47 0.60
N ASN A 259 -17.27 -15.69 1.47
CA ASN A 259 -18.14 -14.62 1.93
C ASN A 259 -17.43 -13.71 2.95
N TRP A 260 -18.01 -12.55 3.26
CA TRP A 260 -17.38 -11.56 4.16
C TRP A 260 -17.09 -12.08 5.57
N LYS A 261 -17.92 -12.99 6.09
CA LYS A 261 -17.68 -13.60 7.42
C LYS A 261 -16.42 -14.48 7.39
N GLN A 262 -16.23 -15.24 6.33
CA GLN A 262 -15.04 -16.08 6.15
C GLN A 262 -13.78 -15.22 5.95
N MET A 263 -13.87 -14.17 5.09
CA MET A 263 -12.78 -13.22 4.91
C MET A 263 -12.45 -12.50 6.22
N SER A 264 -13.46 -12.14 7.03
CA SER A 264 -13.27 -11.48 8.33
C SER A 264 -12.53 -12.34 9.34
N ALA A 265 -12.65 -13.67 9.23
CA ALA A 265 -11.98 -14.63 10.11
C ALA A 265 -10.55 -14.97 9.66
N CYS A 266 -10.15 -14.61 8.45
CA CYS A 266 -8.86 -14.95 7.87
C CYS A 266 -8.14 -13.71 7.31
N GLU A 267 -8.46 -13.30 6.08
CA GLU A 267 -7.76 -12.22 5.38
C GLU A 267 -7.81 -10.89 6.14
N MET A 268 -8.96 -10.56 6.73
CA MET A 268 -9.11 -9.30 7.47
C MET A 268 -8.35 -9.26 8.80
N VAL A 269 -7.81 -10.37 9.29
CA VAL A 269 -7.04 -10.37 10.54
C VAL A 269 -5.75 -9.56 10.36
N THR A 270 -5.03 -9.76 9.26
CA THR A 270 -3.80 -9.04 8.93
C THR A 270 -4.07 -7.57 8.60
N PHE A 271 -5.08 -7.29 7.77
CA PHE A 271 -5.45 -5.91 7.42
C PHE A 271 -5.93 -5.11 8.63
N LYS A 272 -6.78 -5.68 9.49
CA LYS A 272 -7.22 -5.03 10.73
C LYS A 272 -6.04 -4.71 11.65
N ALA A 273 -5.13 -5.66 11.81
CA ALA A 273 -3.94 -5.45 12.63
C ALA A 273 -3.06 -4.32 12.06
N GLY A 274 -2.82 -4.29 10.76
CA GLY A 274 -2.07 -3.21 10.11
C GLY A 274 -2.77 -1.85 10.19
N ILE A 275 -4.10 -1.79 10.00
CA ILE A 275 -4.89 -0.57 10.17
C ILE A 275 -4.79 -0.05 11.62
N GLN A 276 -4.90 -0.93 12.60
CA GLN A 276 -4.76 -0.58 14.02
C GLN A 276 -3.34 -0.12 14.37
N ALA A 277 -2.33 -0.67 13.69
CA ALA A 277 -0.94 -0.25 13.82
C ALA A 277 -0.65 1.09 13.11
N GLY A 278 -1.62 1.64 12.37
CA GLY A 278 -1.50 2.95 11.72
C GLY A 278 -1.04 2.90 10.26
N ALA A 279 -1.26 1.80 9.54
CA ALA A 279 -0.95 1.71 8.11
C ALA A 279 -1.45 2.94 7.33
N ARG A 280 -0.54 3.60 6.63
CA ARG A 280 -0.84 4.85 5.90
C ARG A 280 -1.32 4.59 4.48
N MET A 281 -1.01 3.42 3.91
CA MET A 281 -1.39 3.03 2.56
C MET A 281 -1.85 1.58 2.49
N ILE A 282 -2.90 1.32 1.71
CA ILE A 282 -3.41 -0.03 1.39
C ILE A 282 -3.60 -0.12 -0.12
N MET A 283 -3.06 -1.17 -0.72
CA MET A 283 -3.25 -1.50 -2.14
C MET A 283 -4.40 -2.48 -2.31
N THR A 284 -5.29 -2.17 -3.27
CA THR A 284 -6.43 -3.04 -3.61
C THR A 284 -6.05 -4.08 -4.64
N ALA A 285 -6.59 -5.30 -4.52
CA ALA A 285 -6.43 -6.35 -5.52
C ALA A 285 -7.47 -6.26 -6.65
N HIS A 286 -7.09 -6.75 -7.83
CA HIS A 286 -8.02 -6.93 -8.96
C HIS A 286 -8.78 -8.28 -8.90
N ILE A 287 -9.08 -8.75 -7.69
CA ILE A 287 -9.87 -9.96 -7.48
C ILE A 287 -11.34 -9.61 -7.31
N ALA A 288 -12.23 -10.43 -7.85
CA ALA A 288 -13.64 -10.35 -7.57
C ALA A 288 -13.97 -11.11 -6.27
N ALA A 289 -15.02 -10.66 -5.59
CA ALA A 289 -15.54 -11.29 -4.37
C ALA A 289 -17.07 -11.44 -4.50
N PRO A 290 -17.57 -12.33 -5.41
CA PRO A 290 -18.99 -12.41 -5.74
C PRO A 290 -19.87 -12.77 -4.54
N GLU A 291 -19.38 -13.61 -3.62
CA GLU A 291 -20.10 -13.96 -2.38
C GLU A 291 -20.23 -12.78 -1.39
N VAL A 292 -19.46 -11.70 -1.60
CA VAL A 292 -19.55 -10.47 -0.82
C VAL A 292 -20.35 -9.40 -1.55
N THR A 293 -20.11 -9.25 -2.84
CA THR A 293 -20.64 -8.13 -3.65
C THR A 293 -21.87 -8.47 -4.46
N GLY A 294 -22.16 -9.76 -4.66
CA GLY A 294 -23.19 -10.21 -5.63
C GLY A 294 -22.80 -9.94 -7.09
N SER A 295 -21.51 -9.65 -7.37
CA SER A 295 -21.03 -9.25 -8.70
C SER A 295 -19.61 -9.79 -8.94
N GLU A 296 -19.27 -10.02 -10.20
CA GLU A 296 -17.91 -10.36 -10.65
C GLU A 296 -17.01 -9.13 -10.83
N LEU A 297 -17.45 -7.97 -10.39
CA LEU A 297 -16.67 -6.74 -10.47
C LEU A 297 -15.40 -6.87 -9.62
N PRO A 298 -14.21 -6.56 -10.17
CA PRO A 298 -12.97 -6.52 -9.38
C PRO A 298 -13.09 -5.60 -8.16
N SER A 299 -12.51 -6.01 -7.03
CA SER A 299 -12.57 -5.27 -5.76
C SER A 299 -12.09 -3.83 -5.89
N THR A 300 -11.08 -3.58 -6.73
CA THR A 300 -10.58 -2.24 -7.08
C THR A 300 -11.66 -1.32 -7.67
N LEU A 301 -12.67 -1.89 -8.35
CA LEU A 301 -13.76 -1.15 -8.98
C LEU A 301 -15.05 -1.16 -8.13
N SER A 302 -15.05 -1.78 -6.96
CA SER A 302 -16.25 -2.02 -6.15
C SER A 302 -16.40 -1.00 -5.03
N PRO A 303 -17.40 -0.09 -5.08
CA PRO A 303 -17.70 0.80 -3.95
C PRO A 303 -17.99 0.04 -2.65
N LEU A 304 -18.68 -1.10 -2.74
CA LEU A 304 -18.99 -1.92 -1.58
C LEU A 304 -17.70 -2.39 -0.88
N ILE A 305 -16.68 -2.80 -1.64
CA ILE A 305 -15.40 -3.25 -1.06
C ILE A 305 -14.62 -2.06 -0.49
N LEU A 306 -14.48 -0.97 -1.25
CA LEU A 306 -13.60 0.13 -0.85
C LEU A 306 -14.26 1.11 0.12
N GLN A 307 -15.52 1.47 -0.10
CA GLN A 307 -16.20 2.45 0.77
C GLN A 307 -16.89 1.76 1.94
N ASP A 308 -17.74 0.74 1.70
CA ASP A 308 -18.51 0.16 2.81
C ASP A 308 -17.64 -0.74 3.69
N LYS A 309 -16.79 -1.61 3.09
CA LYS A 309 -15.98 -2.55 3.87
C LYS A 309 -14.71 -1.90 4.40
N LEU A 310 -13.85 -1.34 3.53
CA LEU A 310 -12.56 -0.81 3.95
C LEU A 310 -12.70 0.51 4.71
N ARG A 311 -13.42 1.50 4.16
CA ARG A 311 -13.63 2.80 4.84
C ARG A 311 -14.62 2.70 5.99
N GLY A 312 -15.80 2.11 5.75
CA GLY A 312 -16.89 2.07 6.71
C GLY A 312 -16.67 1.06 7.84
N GLU A 313 -16.61 -0.24 7.51
CA GLU A 313 -16.57 -1.30 8.52
C GLU A 313 -15.19 -1.41 9.20
N LEU A 314 -14.09 -1.33 8.42
CA LEU A 314 -12.74 -1.39 8.98
C LEU A 314 -12.21 -0.04 9.47
N GLY A 315 -12.91 1.06 9.20
CA GLY A 315 -12.57 2.40 9.66
C GLY A 315 -11.28 2.96 9.07
N TYR A 316 -10.86 2.50 7.88
CA TYR A 316 -9.62 2.93 7.27
C TYR A 316 -9.69 4.37 6.75
N THR A 317 -8.75 5.21 7.16
CA THR A 317 -8.70 6.63 6.79
C THR A 317 -7.47 7.02 5.96
N GLY A 318 -6.52 6.09 5.76
CA GLY A 318 -5.33 6.31 4.96
C GLY A 318 -5.59 6.28 3.45
N ILE A 319 -4.53 6.23 2.66
CA ILE A 319 -4.59 6.20 1.20
C ILE A 319 -4.96 4.81 0.70
N ILE A 320 -5.93 4.75 -0.22
CA ILE A 320 -6.24 3.56 -1.00
C ILE A 320 -5.60 3.74 -2.38
N ILE A 321 -4.62 2.90 -2.71
CA ILE A 321 -4.01 2.81 -4.03
C ILE A 321 -4.52 1.57 -4.75
N THR A 322 -4.74 1.63 -6.05
CA THR A 322 -5.05 0.42 -6.84
C THR A 322 -3.81 -0.42 -7.02
N ASP A 323 -3.94 -1.72 -7.27
CA ASP A 323 -2.91 -2.46 -7.99
C ASP A 323 -2.79 -1.93 -9.42
N ALA A 324 -1.80 -2.40 -10.18
CA ALA A 324 -1.48 -1.88 -11.50
C ALA A 324 -2.65 -2.04 -12.47
N LEU A 325 -3.23 -0.93 -12.93
CA LEU A 325 -4.41 -0.94 -13.83
C LEU A 325 -4.10 -1.49 -15.23
N GLY A 326 -2.82 -1.62 -15.59
CA GLY A 326 -2.39 -2.31 -16.80
C GLY A 326 -2.46 -3.84 -16.73
N MET A 327 -2.75 -4.44 -15.57
CA MET A 327 -2.88 -5.89 -15.41
C MET A 327 -4.10 -6.44 -16.17
N GLY A 328 -3.99 -7.70 -16.65
CA GLY A 328 -4.99 -8.33 -17.51
C GLY A 328 -6.40 -8.37 -16.92
N ALA A 329 -6.53 -8.52 -15.60
CA ALA A 329 -7.83 -8.48 -14.93
C ALA A 329 -8.61 -7.17 -15.14
N ILE A 330 -7.93 -6.08 -15.45
CA ILE A 330 -8.55 -4.77 -15.76
C ILE A 330 -8.44 -4.47 -17.25
N SER A 331 -7.23 -4.49 -17.81
CA SER A 331 -6.95 -3.99 -19.16
C SER A 331 -7.60 -4.78 -20.30
N GLN A 332 -8.01 -6.04 -20.04
CA GLN A 332 -8.76 -6.85 -21.00
C GLN A 332 -10.26 -6.52 -21.05
N HIS A 333 -10.79 -5.80 -20.04
CA HIS A 333 -12.22 -5.55 -19.85
C HIS A 333 -12.60 -4.08 -19.85
N TYR A 334 -11.64 -3.19 -19.56
CA TYR A 334 -11.85 -1.74 -19.44
C TYR A 334 -10.77 -0.98 -20.19
N THR A 335 -11.15 0.11 -20.84
CA THR A 335 -10.21 1.12 -21.32
C THR A 335 -9.53 1.81 -20.14
N SER A 336 -8.42 2.48 -20.37
CA SER A 336 -7.75 3.25 -19.29
C SER A 336 -8.65 4.38 -18.76
N ALA A 337 -9.48 4.96 -19.63
CA ALA A 337 -10.49 5.96 -19.27
C ALA A 337 -11.55 5.39 -18.31
N GLU A 338 -12.17 4.28 -18.67
CA GLU A 338 -13.22 3.65 -17.87
C GLU A 338 -12.69 3.17 -16.51
N ALA A 339 -11.51 2.51 -16.50
CA ALA A 339 -10.88 2.03 -15.29
C ALA A 339 -10.58 3.17 -14.32
N ALA A 340 -9.99 4.28 -14.80
CA ALA A 340 -9.64 5.41 -13.98
C ALA A 340 -10.86 6.05 -13.30
N VAL A 341 -11.90 6.36 -14.07
CA VAL A 341 -13.12 6.96 -13.53
C VAL A 341 -13.82 6.02 -12.53
N LYS A 342 -13.93 4.72 -12.87
CA LYS A 342 -14.57 3.71 -11.99
C LYS A 342 -13.80 3.53 -10.67
N CYS A 343 -12.46 3.48 -10.68
CA CYS A 343 -11.65 3.35 -9.48
C CYS A 343 -11.85 4.54 -8.51
N ILE A 344 -11.87 5.78 -9.05
CA ILE A 344 -12.10 6.97 -8.23
C ILE A 344 -13.50 6.95 -7.61
N LEU A 345 -14.52 6.62 -8.40
CA LEU A 345 -15.90 6.48 -7.92
C LEU A 345 -16.05 5.34 -6.92
N ALA A 346 -15.27 4.26 -7.06
CA ALA A 346 -15.23 3.16 -6.10
C ALA A 346 -14.59 3.57 -4.76
N GLY A 347 -13.77 4.61 -4.71
CA GLY A 347 -13.16 5.12 -3.48
C GLY A 347 -11.63 5.06 -3.44
N ALA A 348 -10.95 4.68 -4.53
CA ALA A 348 -9.50 4.74 -4.63
C ALA A 348 -9.00 6.19 -4.64
N ASP A 349 -7.85 6.44 -4.00
CA ASP A 349 -7.22 7.76 -3.95
C ASP A 349 -6.09 7.88 -4.97
N ILE A 350 -5.38 6.78 -5.24
CA ILE A 350 -4.28 6.74 -6.21
C ILE A 350 -4.53 5.62 -7.22
N LEU A 351 -4.33 5.93 -8.49
CA LEU A 351 -4.41 5.05 -9.64
C LEU A 351 -2.99 4.65 -10.04
N LEU A 352 -2.67 3.36 -9.84
CA LEU A 352 -1.34 2.85 -10.17
C LEU A 352 -1.29 2.36 -11.61
N MET A 353 -0.36 2.91 -12.40
CA MET A 353 0.05 2.40 -13.71
C MET A 353 -1.14 2.11 -14.66
N PRO A 354 -1.99 3.10 -15.02
CA PRO A 354 -2.92 2.91 -16.11
C PRO A 354 -2.15 2.55 -17.38
N GLN A 355 -2.73 1.70 -18.23
CA GLN A 355 -2.07 1.26 -19.46
C GLN A 355 -1.76 2.43 -20.42
N ASN A 356 -2.65 3.43 -20.44
CA ASN A 356 -2.50 4.66 -21.21
C ASN A 356 -2.75 5.85 -20.26
N LEU A 357 -1.68 6.53 -19.83
CA LEU A 357 -1.78 7.68 -18.93
C LEU A 357 -2.57 8.86 -19.53
N PRO A 358 -2.28 9.35 -20.76
CA PRO A 358 -3.06 10.42 -21.35
C PRO A 358 -4.57 10.14 -21.37
N GLU A 359 -4.98 8.97 -21.83
CA GLU A 359 -6.38 8.55 -21.89
C GLU A 359 -7.04 8.55 -20.49
N ALA A 360 -6.38 7.95 -19.49
CA ALA A 360 -6.88 7.90 -18.13
C ALA A 360 -6.98 9.30 -17.50
N PHE A 361 -5.95 10.11 -17.68
CA PHE A 361 -5.87 11.45 -17.10
C PHE A 361 -6.94 12.38 -17.69
N ASP A 362 -7.07 12.42 -19.02
CA ASP A 362 -8.01 13.29 -19.70
C ASP A 362 -9.47 12.86 -19.43
N ALA A 363 -9.72 11.55 -19.27
CA ALA A 363 -11.03 11.05 -18.86
C ALA A 363 -11.39 11.48 -17.42
N VAL A 364 -10.46 11.46 -16.49
CA VAL A 364 -10.70 11.96 -15.12
C VAL A 364 -10.97 13.46 -15.13
N MET A 365 -10.18 14.24 -15.91
CA MET A 365 -10.42 15.69 -16.09
C MET A 365 -11.84 15.94 -16.58
N ALA A 366 -12.23 15.28 -17.67
CA ALA A 366 -13.56 15.43 -18.27
C ALA A 366 -14.69 15.02 -17.29
N ALA A 367 -14.50 13.92 -16.55
CA ALA A 367 -15.48 13.44 -15.57
C ALA A 367 -15.65 14.39 -14.38
N VAL A 368 -14.65 15.18 -14.03
CA VAL A 368 -14.79 16.24 -13.03
C VAL A 368 -15.49 17.46 -13.61
N GLU A 369 -15.14 17.84 -14.84
CA GLU A 369 -15.73 19.00 -15.53
C GLU A 369 -17.23 18.82 -15.81
N ASP A 370 -17.67 17.60 -16.15
CA ASP A 370 -19.09 17.29 -16.39
C ASP A 370 -19.87 16.90 -15.11
N GLY A 371 -19.17 16.80 -13.95
CA GLY A 371 -19.78 16.50 -12.65
C GLY A 371 -19.99 15.01 -12.37
N THR A 372 -19.57 14.08 -13.25
CA THR A 372 -19.58 12.63 -13.01
C THR A 372 -18.74 12.26 -11.77
N ILE A 373 -17.58 12.90 -11.62
CA ILE A 373 -16.78 12.86 -10.38
C ILE A 373 -16.93 14.21 -9.69
N PRO A 374 -17.55 14.28 -8.49
CA PRO A 374 -17.61 15.52 -7.74
C PRO A 374 -16.21 16.05 -7.43
N GLN A 375 -15.95 17.35 -7.62
CA GLN A 375 -14.66 17.95 -7.29
C GLN A 375 -14.25 17.67 -5.83
N ALA A 376 -15.21 17.68 -4.91
CA ALA A 376 -14.96 17.34 -3.51
C ALA A 376 -14.36 15.95 -3.32
N ARG A 377 -14.67 14.97 -4.20
CA ARG A 377 -14.06 13.63 -4.18
C ARG A 377 -12.58 13.68 -4.56
N ILE A 378 -12.24 14.51 -5.53
CA ILE A 378 -10.82 14.75 -5.90
C ILE A 378 -10.09 15.44 -4.74
N ASP A 379 -10.67 16.50 -4.18
CA ASP A 379 -10.09 17.25 -3.07
C ASP A 379 -9.87 16.36 -1.82
N GLU A 380 -10.76 15.42 -1.57
CA GLU A 380 -10.61 14.44 -0.49
C GLU A 380 -9.38 13.53 -0.68
N SER A 381 -9.17 13.00 -1.89
CA SER A 381 -7.99 12.20 -2.22
C SER A 381 -6.71 13.02 -2.16
N VAL A 382 -6.71 14.20 -2.75
CA VAL A 382 -5.54 15.09 -2.75
C VAL A 382 -5.16 15.49 -1.33
N ARG A 383 -6.13 15.77 -0.46
CA ARG A 383 -5.88 16.05 0.97
C ARG A 383 -5.15 14.89 1.66
N ARG A 384 -5.56 13.65 1.44
CA ARG A 384 -4.86 12.47 1.98
C ARG A 384 -3.43 12.36 1.44
N ILE A 385 -3.25 12.60 0.14
CA ILE A 385 -1.95 12.53 -0.52
C ILE A 385 -1.02 13.65 -0.01
N LEU A 386 -1.50 14.88 0.10
CA LEU A 386 -0.73 15.98 0.65
C LEU A 386 -0.37 15.75 2.12
N THR A 387 -1.29 15.17 2.90
CA THR A 387 -1.02 14.77 4.29
C THR A 387 0.14 13.76 4.36
N LEU A 388 0.15 12.76 3.47
CA LEU A 388 1.25 11.80 3.39
C LEU A 388 2.56 12.49 3.01
N LYS A 389 2.56 13.28 1.94
CA LYS A 389 3.74 14.03 1.48
C LYS A 389 4.32 14.94 2.56
N TYR A 390 3.45 15.62 3.30
CA TYR A 390 3.87 16.48 4.39
C TYR A 390 4.53 15.68 5.52
N SER A 391 3.97 14.53 5.87
CA SER A 391 4.52 13.66 6.93
C SER A 391 5.89 13.06 6.55
N ILE A 392 6.13 12.74 5.28
CA ILE A 392 7.41 12.22 4.77
C ILE A 392 8.51 13.29 4.82
N LYS A 393 8.19 14.54 4.45
CA LYS A 393 9.16 15.65 4.47
C LYS A 393 9.63 16.02 5.90
N LYS A 394 8.89 15.61 6.92
CA LYS A 394 9.18 15.93 8.31
C LYS A 394 10.10 14.92 9.01
N ASN A 395 10.16 13.70 8.47
CA ASN A 395 11.00 12.60 8.96
C ASN A 395 12.32 12.53 8.17
#